data_3423db7f956852e2a2ddbac89f607836
#
_entry.id   3423db7f956852e2a2ddbac89f607836
#
_cell.length_a   1.000
_cell.length_b   1.000
_cell.length_c   1.000
_cell.angle_alpha   90.00
_cell.angle_beta   90.00
_cell.angle_gamma   90.00
#
_symmetry.space_group_name_H-M   'P 1'
#
loop_
_entity.id
_entity.type
_entity.pdbx_description
1 polymer ?
#
loop_
_entity_poly.entity_id
_entity_poly.type
_entity_poly.pdbx_seq_one_letter_code
_entity_poly.pdbx_strand_id
1 'polypeptide(L)'
;LITWRSAVQIRPPQPKMKKKLLILIVAFNHEKFIEKVLNRINEKLADNYDVEVLINDDSSTDETLRITKEYIKNNNKNKFKYTVLSNPVNQGYGGNQKIGFLYAIKNNHDYVALVHGDGQYAPEYLENLIEPLNNENVDAVFGSRMINKGGAIKGGMPFYKYVGNKILTFYQNKLFNKNFTEFHSGYRVYKVRSLKKVPYELNNNDHSFDNEIIIQFLLAKLNIKELSIPTYYGEEISYVNGFKYAFQVFRANIKAKLQSYGIFYDRKFDIESINREKYTFKKEFDSPHNWAVKEVKKNSKILDLGCNNSELGRILKNEKNCEITAVDKNIKINNESLIDKYISFDLDKGLPDIDYNKFDYIFLLDVIEHLKNPEEFMINLKEKIDKNTKLKVIISTPNVSFLIIRLMLLFGYFNYGKRGILDKTHTRLFTFSSFNDLLIQSGFKVNKTLGVPAPIPLVIGSNFFSRYLIKINNFLIFLLKGVFSYQIYCIIEPQISIELLLEKAKKKGQNEN
;
A
#
# COMPACT_ATOMS: atom_id res chain seq x y z
N LEU A 1 -56.65 25.48 41.10
CA LEU A 1 -55.97 25.12 39.85
C LEU A 1 -54.71 25.98 39.68
N ILE A 2 -53.55 25.45 40.12
CA ILE A 2 -52.24 26.10 39.98
C ILE A 2 -51.59 25.45 38.80
N THR A 3 -51.48 26.20 37.71
CA THR A 3 -50.72 25.77 36.51
C THR A 3 -49.26 26.15 36.64
N TRP A 4 -48.37 25.15 36.83
CA TRP A 4 -46.92 25.31 36.74
C TRP A 4 -46.54 25.41 35.26
N ARG A 5 -46.14 26.59 34.78
CA ARG A 5 -45.42 26.73 33.51
C ARG A 5 -43.96 26.42 33.77
N SER A 6 -43.47 25.28 33.27
CA SER A 6 -42.05 24.95 33.24
C SER A 6 -41.33 25.87 32.25
N ALA A 7 -40.54 26.80 32.78
CA ALA A 7 -39.63 27.61 31.98
C ALA A 7 -38.49 26.71 31.44
N VAL A 8 -38.52 26.42 30.16
CA VAL A 8 -37.38 25.80 29.47
C VAL A 8 -36.25 26.81 29.48
N GLN A 9 -35.24 26.59 30.33
CA GLN A 9 -33.98 27.35 30.27
C GLN A 9 -33.25 26.95 28.98
N ILE A 10 -33.34 27.79 27.97
CA ILE A 10 -32.48 27.69 26.77
C ILE A 10 -31.05 28.04 27.22
N ARG A 11 -30.21 27.05 27.45
CA ARG A 11 -28.78 27.30 27.66
C ARG A 11 -28.24 28.02 26.43
N PRO A 12 -27.53 29.14 26.59
CA PRO A 12 -26.87 29.78 25.45
C PRO A 12 -25.92 28.77 24.77
N PRO A 13 -25.86 28.77 23.43
CA PRO A 13 -24.95 27.86 22.72
C PRO A 13 -23.52 28.07 23.24
N GLN A 14 -22.88 26.98 23.68
CA GLN A 14 -21.46 27.06 24.11
C GLN A 14 -20.65 27.62 22.96
N PRO A 15 -19.75 28.56 23.20
CA PRO A 15 -18.88 29.09 22.16
C PRO A 15 -18.12 27.94 21.49
N LYS A 16 -18.29 27.82 20.17
CA LYS A 16 -17.64 26.77 19.37
C LYS A 16 -16.13 26.94 19.54
N MET A 17 -15.45 25.96 20.14
CA MET A 17 -13.99 26.02 20.33
C MET A 17 -13.32 26.24 18.98
N LYS A 18 -12.43 27.24 18.90
CA LYS A 18 -11.66 27.52 17.69
C LYS A 18 -10.77 26.32 17.35
N LYS A 19 -10.64 26.03 16.07
CA LYS A 19 -9.67 25.02 15.60
C LYS A 19 -8.25 25.50 15.84
N LYS A 20 -7.38 24.60 16.29
CA LYS A 20 -5.96 24.89 16.52
C LYS A 20 -5.18 24.84 15.22
N LEU A 21 -4.60 25.95 14.83
CA LEU A 21 -3.79 26.09 13.61
C LEU A 21 -2.32 26.26 13.96
N LEU A 22 -1.47 25.40 13.46
CA LEU A 22 -0.02 25.61 13.46
C LEU A 22 0.41 26.21 12.12
N ILE A 23 1.02 27.37 12.13
CA ILE A 23 1.76 27.94 11.00
C ILE A 23 3.22 27.52 11.19
N LEU A 24 3.66 26.54 10.39
CA LEU A 24 5.03 26.03 10.42
C LEU A 24 5.88 26.78 9.43
N ILE A 25 6.84 27.55 9.93
CA ILE A 25 7.84 28.25 9.11
C ILE A 25 9.13 27.43 9.14
N VAL A 26 9.51 26.89 7.97
CA VAL A 26 10.80 26.20 7.81
C VAL A 26 11.86 27.23 7.38
N ALA A 27 12.94 27.35 8.16
CA ALA A 27 13.96 28.37 7.94
C ALA A 27 15.37 27.76 7.93
N PHE A 28 16.21 28.20 6.98
CA PHE A 28 17.63 27.90 6.91
C PHE A 28 18.36 29.02 6.13
N ASN A 29 19.15 29.82 6.83
CA ASN A 29 19.88 30.97 6.25
C ASN A 29 18.96 31.97 5.55
N HIS A 30 17.92 32.44 6.26
CA HIS A 30 16.90 33.36 5.77
C HIS A 30 16.93 34.73 6.50
N GLU A 31 18.09 35.19 6.99
CA GLU A 31 18.23 36.46 7.74
C GLU A 31 17.59 37.68 7.02
N LYS A 32 17.64 37.70 5.68
CA LYS A 32 17.08 38.82 4.87
C LYS A 32 15.56 38.77 4.71
N PHE A 33 14.94 37.61 4.97
CA PHE A 33 13.55 37.36 4.60
C PHE A 33 12.65 37.08 5.79
N ILE A 34 13.17 36.43 6.86
CA ILE A 34 12.36 35.86 7.94
C ILE A 34 11.45 36.90 8.63
N GLU A 35 11.96 38.08 8.91
CA GLU A 35 11.16 39.18 9.50
C GLU A 35 10.04 39.63 8.58
N LYS A 36 10.33 39.75 7.28
CA LYS A 36 9.34 40.13 6.25
C LYS A 36 8.24 39.07 6.16
N VAL A 37 8.58 37.77 6.25
CA VAL A 37 7.61 36.68 6.23
C VAL A 37 6.69 36.75 7.44
N LEU A 38 7.26 36.95 8.65
CA LEU A 38 6.50 37.05 9.89
C LEU A 38 5.52 38.23 9.86
N ASN A 39 5.95 39.41 9.37
CA ASN A 39 5.12 40.61 9.26
C ASN A 39 3.96 40.46 8.25
N ARG A 40 4.04 39.56 7.30
CA ARG A 40 3.02 39.30 6.27
C ARG A 40 1.94 38.32 6.70
N ILE A 41 2.07 37.67 7.85
CA ILE A 41 1.04 36.76 8.37
C ILE A 41 -0.13 37.60 8.89
N ASN A 42 -1.32 37.40 8.33
CA ASN A 42 -2.49 38.18 8.69
C ASN A 42 -3.02 37.84 10.08
N GLU A 43 -3.00 38.78 11.01
CA GLU A 43 -3.50 38.61 12.39
C GLU A 43 -4.99 38.28 12.47
N LYS A 44 -5.79 38.55 11.43
CA LYS A 44 -7.20 38.16 11.36
C LYS A 44 -7.41 36.64 11.43
N LEU A 45 -6.40 35.83 11.14
CA LEU A 45 -6.47 34.40 11.35
C LEU A 45 -6.83 34.03 12.78
N ALA A 46 -6.38 34.82 13.78
CA ALA A 46 -6.74 34.62 15.19
C ALA A 46 -8.23 34.85 15.51
N ASP A 47 -8.99 35.50 14.62
CA ASP A 47 -10.42 35.69 14.81
C ASP A 47 -11.18 34.36 14.62
N ASN A 48 -10.68 33.48 13.72
CA ASN A 48 -11.30 32.22 13.36
C ASN A 48 -10.59 30.97 13.96
N TYR A 49 -9.28 31.09 14.27
CA TYR A 49 -8.46 29.96 14.71
C TYR A 49 -7.69 30.29 16.01
N ASP A 50 -7.32 29.27 16.77
CA ASP A 50 -6.31 29.34 17.81
C ASP A 50 -4.93 29.11 17.15
N VAL A 51 -4.19 30.20 16.93
CA VAL A 51 -3.02 30.22 16.03
C VAL A 51 -1.74 30.16 16.85
N GLU A 52 -0.90 29.18 16.52
CA GLU A 52 0.49 29.11 16.93
C GLU A 52 1.41 29.21 15.70
N VAL A 53 2.39 30.11 15.75
CA VAL A 53 3.44 30.25 14.73
C VAL A 53 4.70 29.56 15.25
N LEU A 54 5.07 28.45 14.60
CA LEU A 54 6.28 27.70 14.90
C LEU A 54 7.35 28.03 13.87
N ILE A 55 8.42 28.67 14.28
CA ILE A 55 9.60 28.85 13.45
C ILE A 55 10.58 27.72 13.78
N ASN A 56 10.84 26.87 12.80
CA ASN A 56 11.81 25.78 12.93
C ASN A 56 13.07 26.09 12.14
N ASP A 57 14.08 26.57 12.84
CA ASP A 57 15.39 26.91 12.31
C ASP A 57 16.23 25.63 12.13
N ASP A 58 16.66 25.38 10.88
CA ASP A 58 17.40 24.15 10.54
C ASP A 58 18.92 24.30 10.71
N SER A 59 19.34 24.81 11.88
CA SER A 59 20.75 25.06 12.18
C SER A 59 21.37 26.11 11.23
N SER A 60 20.70 27.28 11.12
CA SER A 60 21.22 28.42 10.34
C SER A 60 22.57 28.89 10.86
N THR A 61 23.44 29.27 9.93
CA THR A 61 24.78 29.81 10.21
C THR A 61 24.83 31.35 10.12
N ASP A 62 23.74 31.96 9.67
CA ASP A 62 23.54 33.42 9.58
C ASP A 62 22.73 33.93 10.80
N GLU A 63 22.27 35.17 10.73
CA GLU A 63 21.52 35.83 11.80
C GLU A 63 20.03 35.42 11.90
N THR A 64 19.57 34.43 11.12
CA THR A 64 18.15 34.01 11.07
C THR A 64 17.56 33.78 12.46
N LEU A 65 18.23 32.98 13.29
CA LEU A 65 17.74 32.62 14.63
C LEU A 65 17.69 33.84 15.57
N ARG A 66 18.70 34.73 15.51
CA ARG A 66 18.76 35.94 16.34
C ARG A 66 17.61 36.89 15.94
N ILE A 67 17.47 37.18 14.66
CA ILE A 67 16.40 38.07 14.13
C ILE A 67 15.02 37.53 14.52
N THR A 68 14.81 36.21 14.40
CA THR A 68 13.54 35.57 14.81
C THR A 68 13.23 35.79 16.28
N LYS A 69 14.21 35.59 17.19
CA LYS A 69 14.03 35.80 18.64
C LYS A 69 13.76 37.26 18.98
N GLU A 70 14.46 38.19 18.35
CA GLU A 70 14.24 39.64 18.52
C GLU A 70 12.86 40.07 18.04
N TYR A 71 12.42 39.58 16.89
CA TYR A 71 11.08 39.83 16.37
C TYR A 71 10.00 39.41 17.38
N ILE A 72 10.09 38.20 17.90
CA ILE A 72 9.12 37.67 18.88
C ILE A 72 9.12 38.50 20.17
N LYS A 73 10.29 38.89 20.67
CA LYS A 73 10.40 39.72 21.86
C LYS A 73 9.71 41.09 21.67
N ASN A 74 9.88 41.71 20.51
CA ASN A 74 9.32 43.03 20.19
C ASN A 74 7.80 42.95 19.88
N ASN A 75 7.29 41.83 19.42
CA ASN A 75 5.92 41.62 19.02
C ASN A 75 5.08 40.79 20.03
N ASN A 76 5.45 40.79 21.30
CA ASN A 76 4.83 39.99 22.37
C ASN A 76 3.35 40.39 22.69
N LYS A 77 2.79 41.39 21.99
CA LYS A 77 1.39 41.83 22.11
C LYS A 77 0.49 41.27 21.00
N ASN A 78 1.02 40.48 20.07
CA ASN A 78 0.30 39.92 18.95
C ASN A 78 -0.70 38.84 19.41
N LYS A 79 -1.75 38.65 18.61
CA LYS A 79 -2.80 37.64 18.83
C LYS A 79 -2.32 36.20 18.69
N PHE A 80 -1.06 35.98 18.25
CA PHE A 80 -0.49 34.65 18.01
C PHE A 80 0.41 34.20 19.15
N LYS A 81 0.43 32.90 19.39
CA LYS A 81 1.48 32.26 20.16
C LYS A 81 2.66 31.98 19.24
N TYR A 82 3.88 32.34 19.67
CA TYR A 82 5.11 32.07 18.93
C TYR A 82 5.96 31.02 19.64
N THR A 83 6.49 30.09 18.88
CA THR A 83 7.44 29.09 19.35
C THR A 83 8.62 29.01 18.37
N VAL A 84 9.83 28.94 18.90
CA VAL A 84 11.06 28.78 18.09
C VAL A 84 11.71 27.46 18.45
N LEU A 85 11.99 26.66 17.45
CA LEU A 85 12.87 25.49 17.56
C LEU A 85 14.13 25.78 16.75
N SER A 86 15.27 25.30 17.22
CA SER A 86 16.53 25.31 16.49
C SER A 86 17.10 23.91 16.49
N ASN A 87 17.26 23.33 15.31
CA ASN A 87 17.77 21.98 15.17
C ASN A 87 19.27 21.94 15.56
N PRO A 88 19.74 20.90 16.28
CA PRO A 88 21.15 20.81 16.70
C PRO A 88 22.10 20.62 15.51
N VAL A 89 21.59 20.09 14.39
CA VAL A 89 22.27 19.93 13.11
C VAL A 89 21.26 20.08 11.98
N ASN A 90 21.71 20.51 10.81
CA ASN A 90 20.84 20.65 9.65
C ASN A 90 20.21 19.30 9.27
N GLN A 91 18.88 19.25 9.26
CA GLN A 91 18.07 18.06 8.93
C GLN A 91 17.67 18.01 7.46
N GLY A 92 17.88 19.09 6.74
CA GLY A 92 17.39 19.27 5.37
C GLY A 92 15.92 19.63 5.32
N TYR A 93 15.48 20.07 4.14
CA TYR A 93 14.13 20.61 3.92
C TYR A 93 12.99 19.68 4.38
N GLY A 94 13.04 18.39 4.00
CA GLY A 94 12.06 17.40 4.44
C GLY A 94 12.20 17.04 5.91
N GLY A 95 13.44 16.97 6.43
CA GLY A 95 13.70 16.70 7.85
C GLY A 95 13.13 17.79 8.76
N ASN A 96 13.28 19.04 8.36
CA ASN A 96 12.73 20.20 9.06
C ASN A 96 11.18 20.15 9.10
N GLN A 97 10.53 19.80 7.99
CA GLN A 97 9.06 19.59 7.94
C GLN A 97 8.59 18.46 8.87
N LYS A 98 9.31 17.33 8.92
CA LYS A 98 8.98 16.20 9.80
C LYS A 98 8.91 16.60 11.26
N ILE A 99 9.87 17.42 11.72
CA ILE A 99 9.91 17.94 13.10
C ILE A 99 8.67 18.80 13.36
N GLY A 100 8.33 19.71 12.45
CA GLY A 100 7.14 20.55 12.56
C GLY A 100 5.83 19.75 12.55
N PHE A 101 5.72 18.71 11.72
CA PHE A 101 4.55 17.84 11.71
C PHE A 101 4.41 17.03 12.99
N LEU A 102 5.53 16.50 13.51
CA LEU A 102 5.53 15.81 14.80
C LEU A 102 5.13 16.76 15.94
N TYR A 103 5.61 18.02 15.91
CA TYR A 103 5.21 19.06 16.85
C TYR A 103 3.69 19.31 16.80
N ALA A 104 3.11 19.48 15.60
CA ALA A 104 1.68 19.66 15.41
C ALA A 104 0.87 18.50 15.99
N ILE A 105 1.32 17.26 15.77
CA ILE A 105 0.68 16.03 16.27
C ILE A 105 0.73 15.95 17.80
N LYS A 106 1.90 16.21 18.40
CA LYS A 106 2.10 16.13 19.87
C LYS A 106 1.32 17.20 20.63
N ASN A 107 1.16 18.39 20.05
CA ASN A 107 0.43 19.51 20.66
C ASN A 107 -1.05 19.56 20.27
N ASN A 108 -1.55 18.50 19.60
CA ASN A 108 -2.95 18.35 19.21
C ASN A 108 -3.50 19.53 18.38
N HIS A 109 -2.74 20.00 17.42
CA HIS A 109 -3.26 20.93 16.42
C HIS A 109 -4.25 20.22 15.48
N ASP A 110 -5.24 20.97 14.97
CA ASP A 110 -6.18 20.46 13.95
C ASP A 110 -5.59 20.58 12.55
N TYR A 111 -4.90 21.69 12.29
CA TYR A 111 -4.32 22.03 11.00
C TYR A 111 -2.85 22.40 11.14
N VAL A 112 -2.06 22.11 10.10
CA VAL A 112 -0.70 22.62 9.94
C VAL A 112 -0.54 23.24 8.56
N ALA A 113 -0.14 24.49 8.51
CA ALA A 113 0.14 25.24 7.30
C ALA A 113 1.65 25.43 7.16
N LEU A 114 2.22 24.95 6.05
CA LEU A 114 3.65 25.08 5.77
C LEU A 114 3.92 26.40 5.04
N VAL A 115 4.79 27.20 5.60
CA VAL A 115 5.29 28.47 5.02
C VAL A 115 6.81 28.41 4.94
N HIS A 116 7.38 28.91 3.84
CA HIS A 116 8.83 28.97 3.69
C HIS A 116 9.39 30.30 4.23
N GLY A 117 10.49 30.21 4.93
CA GLY A 117 11.16 31.38 5.54
C GLY A 117 11.84 32.32 4.52
N ASP A 118 11.96 31.89 3.23
CA ASP A 118 12.52 32.67 2.13
C ASP A 118 11.54 33.71 1.52
N GLY A 119 10.27 33.66 1.94
CA GLY A 119 9.24 34.59 1.46
C GLY A 119 8.74 34.35 0.04
N GLN A 120 9.13 33.26 -0.61
CA GLN A 120 8.70 32.91 -1.98
C GLN A 120 7.19 32.67 -2.07
N TYR A 121 6.58 32.15 -1.02
CA TYR A 121 5.14 31.98 -0.92
C TYR A 121 4.51 33.11 -0.12
N ALA A 122 3.33 33.55 -0.54
CA ALA A 122 2.61 34.69 0.04
C ALA A 122 1.83 34.27 1.30
N PRO A 123 2.29 34.59 2.54
CA PRO A 123 1.58 34.24 3.78
C PRO A 123 0.17 34.82 3.84
N GLU A 124 -0.13 35.87 3.10
CA GLU A 124 -1.44 36.51 3.00
C GLU A 124 -2.53 35.58 2.44
N TYR A 125 -2.14 34.52 1.70
CA TYR A 125 -3.05 33.53 1.13
C TYR A 125 -3.36 32.37 2.09
N LEU A 126 -2.80 32.37 3.32
CA LEU A 126 -3.04 31.29 4.29
C LEU A 126 -4.53 31.06 4.57
N GLU A 127 -5.30 32.13 4.79
CA GLU A 127 -6.74 32.01 5.09
C GLU A 127 -7.48 31.25 3.98
N ASN A 128 -7.22 31.62 2.72
CA ASN A 128 -7.82 30.97 1.55
C ASN A 128 -7.46 29.48 1.45
N LEU A 129 -6.19 29.13 1.80
CA LEU A 129 -5.73 27.74 1.77
C LEU A 129 -6.29 26.90 2.92
N ILE A 130 -6.54 27.52 4.09
CA ILE A 130 -7.05 26.83 5.28
C ILE A 130 -8.56 26.63 5.20
N GLU A 131 -9.32 27.59 4.68
CA GLU A 131 -10.77 27.57 4.63
C GLU A 131 -11.37 26.23 4.13
N PRO A 132 -10.91 25.64 3.01
CA PRO A 132 -11.46 24.38 2.51
C PRO A 132 -11.27 23.19 3.45
N LEU A 133 -10.32 23.24 4.40
CA LEU A 133 -10.12 22.17 5.39
C LEU A 133 -11.26 22.11 6.41
N ASN A 134 -12.10 23.13 6.51
CA ASN A 134 -13.32 23.08 7.34
C ASN A 134 -14.33 22.06 6.78
N ASN A 135 -14.22 21.70 5.49
CA ASN A 135 -14.97 20.57 4.91
C ASN A 135 -14.34 19.24 5.35
N GLU A 136 -15.15 18.35 5.92
CA GLU A 136 -14.70 17.04 6.40
C GLU A 136 -14.08 16.18 5.29
N ASN A 137 -14.49 16.35 4.05
CA ASN A 137 -14.01 15.57 2.90
C ASN A 137 -12.68 16.06 2.29
N VAL A 138 -12.11 17.17 2.78
CA VAL A 138 -10.80 17.68 2.32
C VAL A 138 -9.75 17.35 3.37
N ASP A 139 -8.67 16.71 3.00
CA ASP A 139 -7.57 16.27 3.89
C ASP A 139 -6.34 17.18 3.81
N ALA A 140 -6.09 17.76 2.64
CA ALA A 140 -5.02 18.71 2.40
C ALA A 140 -5.40 19.72 1.32
N VAL A 141 -4.80 20.89 1.38
CA VAL A 141 -4.92 21.94 0.34
C VAL A 141 -3.53 22.33 -0.13
N PHE A 142 -3.33 22.30 -1.44
CA PHE A 142 -2.06 22.65 -2.07
C PHE A 142 -2.22 23.91 -2.90
N GLY A 143 -1.33 24.87 -2.68
CA GLY A 143 -1.24 26.05 -3.52
C GLY A 143 -0.61 25.69 -4.87
N SER A 144 -1.27 26.03 -5.97
CA SER A 144 -0.74 25.84 -7.32
C SER A 144 -0.49 27.16 -8.03
N ARG A 145 0.71 27.29 -8.56
CA ARG A 145 1.13 28.43 -9.42
C ARG A 145 0.69 28.25 -10.87
N MET A 146 0.21 27.06 -11.22
CA MET A 146 -0.09 26.64 -12.60
C MET A 146 -1.57 26.70 -12.97
N ILE A 147 -2.48 26.93 -12.02
CA ILE A 147 -3.94 27.06 -12.27
C ILE A 147 -4.19 28.21 -13.22
N ASN A 148 -3.62 29.38 -12.95
CA ASN A 148 -3.76 30.54 -13.80
C ASN A 148 -2.78 30.44 -14.98
N LYS A 149 -3.29 30.27 -16.19
CA LYS A 149 -2.47 30.16 -17.41
C LYS A 149 -1.51 31.34 -17.53
N GLY A 150 -0.20 31.03 -17.61
CA GLY A 150 0.86 32.06 -17.74
C GLY A 150 1.18 32.81 -16.43
N GLY A 151 0.44 32.59 -15.33
CA GLY A 151 0.68 33.28 -14.04
C GLY A 151 2.07 32.97 -13.47
N ALA A 152 2.53 31.72 -13.55
CA ALA A 152 3.85 31.34 -13.10
C ALA A 152 4.99 32.06 -13.85
N ILE A 153 4.90 32.19 -15.17
CA ILE A 153 5.89 32.92 -16.00
C ILE A 153 5.85 34.40 -15.68
N LYS A 154 4.65 34.99 -15.57
CA LYS A 154 4.50 36.43 -15.20
C LYS A 154 5.07 36.71 -13.82
N GLY A 155 5.03 35.77 -12.90
CA GLY A 155 5.63 35.82 -11.57
C GLY A 155 7.13 35.55 -11.53
N GLY A 156 7.81 35.49 -12.68
CA GLY A 156 9.27 35.35 -12.78
C GLY A 156 9.79 33.90 -12.78
N MET A 157 8.92 32.89 -12.88
CA MET A 157 9.38 31.48 -12.94
C MET A 157 10.23 31.25 -14.20
N PRO A 158 11.49 30.77 -14.08
CA PRO A 158 12.31 30.44 -15.23
C PRO A 158 11.62 29.45 -16.17
N PHE A 159 11.71 29.68 -17.47
CA PHE A 159 11.00 28.87 -18.49
C PHE A 159 11.31 27.37 -18.39
N TYR A 160 12.57 27.00 -18.17
CA TYR A 160 12.95 25.59 -18.01
C TYR A 160 12.29 24.93 -16.77
N LYS A 161 12.13 25.68 -15.66
CA LYS A 161 11.41 25.20 -14.47
C LYS A 161 9.92 25.02 -14.76
N TYR A 162 9.32 25.96 -15.51
CA TYR A 162 7.92 25.88 -15.94
C TYR A 162 7.67 24.63 -16.79
N VAL A 163 8.51 24.40 -17.81
CA VAL A 163 8.38 23.23 -18.70
C VAL A 163 8.63 21.93 -17.93
N GLY A 164 9.69 21.88 -17.13
CA GLY A 164 10.00 20.72 -16.29
C GLY A 164 8.86 20.35 -15.34
N ASN A 165 8.27 21.35 -14.66
CA ASN A 165 7.11 21.16 -13.80
C ASN A 165 5.90 20.58 -14.58
N LYS A 166 5.59 21.11 -15.76
CA LYS A 166 4.50 20.60 -16.62
C LYS A 166 4.72 19.16 -17.04
N ILE A 167 5.93 18.79 -17.44
CA ILE A 167 6.28 17.43 -17.85
C ILE A 167 6.12 16.46 -16.67
N LEU A 168 6.70 16.79 -15.52
CA LEU A 168 6.62 15.95 -14.33
C LEU A 168 5.18 15.83 -13.83
N THR A 169 4.43 16.93 -13.78
CA THR A 169 3.02 16.92 -13.40
C THR A 169 2.16 16.06 -14.33
N PHE A 170 2.35 16.17 -15.66
CA PHE A 170 1.66 15.33 -16.63
C PHE A 170 1.95 13.83 -16.40
N TYR A 171 3.23 13.49 -16.22
CA TYR A 171 3.66 12.12 -15.93
C TYR A 171 2.99 11.57 -14.66
N GLN A 172 3.00 12.35 -13.56
CA GLN A 172 2.41 11.95 -12.28
C GLN A 172 0.89 11.81 -12.37
N ASN A 173 0.20 12.75 -13.02
CA ASN A 173 -1.24 12.66 -13.27
C ASN A 173 -1.60 11.37 -14.00
N LYS A 174 -0.85 11.01 -15.05
CA LYS A 174 -1.06 9.76 -15.80
C LYS A 174 -0.81 8.53 -14.94
N LEU A 175 0.24 8.55 -14.11
CA LEU A 175 0.62 7.41 -13.28
C LEU A 175 -0.39 7.12 -12.16
N PHE A 176 -0.93 8.18 -11.54
CA PHE A 176 -1.85 8.08 -10.40
C PHE A 176 -3.32 8.31 -10.76
N ASN A 177 -3.64 8.49 -12.04
CA ASN A 177 -4.98 8.82 -12.54
C ASN A 177 -5.59 10.03 -11.81
N LYS A 178 -4.86 11.16 -11.85
CA LYS A 178 -5.23 12.44 -11.24
C LYS A 178 -5.20 13.55 -12.28
N ASN A 179 -5.72 14.73 -11.92
CA ASN A 179 -5.78 15.90 -12.78
C ASN A 179 -5.29 17.16 -12.04
N PHE A 180 -4.20 17.04 -11.28
CA PHE A 180 -3.59 18.20 -10.62
C PHE A 180 -2.91 19.12 -11.64
N THR A 181 -2.91 20.40 -11.33
CA THR A 181 -2.24 21.40 -12.14
C THR A 181 -0.76 21.52 -11.79
N GLU A 182 -0.39 21.18 -10.53
CA GLU A 182 0.98 21.23 -10.04
C GLU A 182 1.23 20.26 -8.88
N PHE A 183 2.30 19.43 -8.96
CA PHE A 183 2.76 18.58 -7.86
C PHE A 183 3.93 19.20 -7.06
N HIS A 184 4.55 20.25 -7.56
CA HIS A 184 5.88 20.71 -7.13
C HIS A 184 5.87 22.06 -6.39
N SER A 185 4.70 22.49 -5.90
CA SER A 185 4.59 23.63 -4.99
C SER A 185 4.80 23.17 -3.54
N GLY A 186 5.58 23.92 -2.76
CA GLY A 186 5.79 23.67 -1.34
C GLY A 186 4.76 24.37 -0.42
N TYR A 187 3.81 25.15 -0.96
CA TYR A 187 2.82 25.87 -0.16
C TYR A 187 1.60 24.99 0.10
N ARG A 188 1.54 24.42 1.30
CA ARG A 188 0.60 23.34 1.61
C ARG A 188 0.01 23.47 2.99
N VAL A 189 -1.25 23.06 3.13
CA VAL A 189 -1.95 22.99 4.41
C VAL A 189 -2.54 21.60 4.58
N TYR A 190 -2.40 21.02 5.76
CA TYR A 190 -2.81 19.65 6.06
C TYR A 190 -3.71 19.59 7.28
N LYS A 191 -4.69 18.68 7.27
CA LYS A 191 -5.29 18.19 8.51
C LYS A 191 -4.31 17.30 9.25
N VAL A 192 -4.04 17.59 10.51
CA VAL A 192 -3.12 16.80 11.33
C VAL A 192 -3.58 15.35 11.47
N ARG A 193 -4.90 15.13 11.54
CA ARG A 193 -5.48 13.77 11.55
C ARG A 193 -5.13 12.96 10.29
N SER A 194 -4.95 13.64 9.15
CA SER A 194 -4.62 12.98 7.88
C SER A 194 -3.12 12.69 7.78
N LEU A 195 -2.26 13.54 8.34
CA LEU A 195 -0.82 13.25 8.48
C LEU A 195 -0.58 11.97 9.30
N LYS A 196 -1.36 11.73 10.36
CA LYS A 196 -1.26 10.51 11.19
C LYS A 196 -1.56 9.21 10.42
N LYS A 197 -2.17 9.28 9.23
CA LYS A 197 -2.51 8.11 8.41
C LYS A 197 -1.42 7.69 7.44
N VAL A 198 -0.35 8.47 7.32
CA VAL A 198 0.74 8.23 6.39
C VAL A 198 2.08 8.21 7.11
N PRO A 199 3.03 7.34 6.73
CA PRO A 199 4.34 7.23 7.37
C PRO A 199 5.30 8.30 6.83
N TYR A 200 4.97 9.60 7.00
CA TYR A 200 5.76 10.72 6.49
C TYR A 200 7.18 10.74 7.07
N GLU A 201 7.38 10.16 8.25
CA GLU A 201 8.69 10.05 8.91
C GLU A 201 9.70 9.25 8.07
N LEU A 202 9.22 8.32 7.24
CA LEU A 202 10.04 7.49 6.38
C LEU A 202 10.47 8.19 5.07
N ASN A 203 9.91 9.36 4.78
CA ASN A 203 10.26 10.12 3.59
C ASN A 203 11.69 10.66 3.65
N ASN A 204 12.25 11.03 2.52
CA ASN A 204 13.58 11.61 2.44
C ASN A 204 13.64 12.95 3.18
N ASN A 205 14.84 13.38 3.57
CA ASN A 205 15.02 14.66 4.25
C ASN A 205 15.26 15.83 3.29
N ASP A 206 15.42 15.57 2.00
CA ASP A 206 15.62 16.59 0.96
C ASP A 206 14.28 17.07 0.34
N HIS A 207 14.35 17.82 -0.75
CA HIS A 207 13.17 18.37 -1.45
C HIS A 207 12.25 17.30 -2.06
N SER A 208 12.71 16.05 -2.21
CA SER A 208 11.85 14.96 -2.68
C SER A 208 10.76 14.58 -1.67
N PHE A 209 10.89 14.99 -0.40
CA PHE A 209 9.88 14.85 0.64
C PHE A 209 8.49 15.27 0.17
N ASP A 210 8.41 16.41 -0.48
CA ASP A 210 7.15 16.98 -0.99
C ASP A 210 6.45 16.07 -2.00
N ASN A 211 7.20 15.41 -2.85
CA ASN A 211 6.66 14.43 -3.78
C ASN A 211 6.24 13.14 -3.07
N GLU A 212 7.04 12.66 -2.13
CA GLU A 212 6.78 11.40 -1.41
C GLU A 212 5.52 11.49 -0.55
N ILE A 213 5.30 12.61 0.16
CA ILE A 213 4.08 12.80 0.96
C ILE A 213 2.82 12.89 0.09
N ILE A 214 2.89 13.51 -1.10
CA ILE A 214 1.76 13.49 -2.05
C ILE A 214 1.42 12.05 -2.44
N ILE A 215 2.43 11.25 -2.82
CA ILE A 215 2.24 9.84 -3.16
C ILE A 215 1.54 9.11 -2.00
N GLN A 216 2.01 9.32 -0.78
CA GLN A 216 1.41 8.72 0.42
C GLN A 216 -0.05 9.12 0.60
N PHE A 217 -0.41 10.40 0.43
CA PHE A 217 -1.78 10.87 0.48
C PHE A 217 -2.66 10.24 -0.61
N LEU A 218 -2.15 10.14 -1.84
CA LEU A 218 -2.86 9.49 -2.95
C LEU A 218 -3.09 8.00 -2.70
N LEU A 219 -2.08 7.30 -2.18
CA LEU A 219 -2.18 5.90 -1.81
C LEU A 219 -3.14 5.67 -0.64
N ALA A 220 -3.18 6.60 0.33
CA ALA A 220 -4.12 6.60 1.44
C ALA A 220 -5.56 6.96 1.03
N LYS A 221 -5.80 7.28 -0.25
CA LYS A 221 -7.09 7.78 -0.78
C LYS A 221 -7.58 9.05 -0.06
N LEU A 222 -6.64 9.86 0.41
CA LEU A 222 -6.93 11.16 1.03
C LEU A 222 -7.21 12.21 -0.05
N ASN A 223 -8.15 13.11 0.26
CA ASN A 223 -8.60 14.12 -0.69
C ASN A 223 -7.74 15.40 -0.61
N ILE A 224 -7.07 15.71 -1.72
CA ILE A 224 -6.27 16.91 -1.90
C ILE A 224 -7.04 17.88 -2.78
N LYS A 225 -7.17 19.13 -2.35
CA LYS A 225 -7.73 20.25 -3.14
C LYS A 225 -6.59 21.16 -3.59
N GLU A 226 -6.63 21.64 -4.82
CA GLU A 226 -5.71 22.70 -5.29
C GLU A 226 -6.39 24.06 -5.27
N LEU A 227 -5.64 25.10 -4.90
CA LEU A 227 -6.04 26.50 -5.02
C LEU A 227 -4.94 27.31 -5.70
N SER A 228 -5.35 28.32 -6.47
CA SER A 228 -4.41 29.22 -7.12
C SER A 228 -3.69 30.08 -6.10
N ILE A 229 -2.36 30.18 -6.24
CA ILE A 229 -1.51 31.08 -5.48
C ILE A 229 -0.70 31.97 -6.42
N PRO A 230 -0.33 33.18 -5.98
CA PRO A 230 0.59 34.00 -6.73
C PRO A 230 1.96 33.35 -6.82
N THR A 231 2.68 33.64 -7.89
CA THR A 231 4.06 33.22 -8.09
C THR A 231 4.95 34.45 -7.91
N TYR A 232 5.98 34.29 -7.11
CA TYR A 232 7.04 35.28 -6.96
C TYR A 232 8.40 34.56 -7.03
N TYR A 233 9.25 35.01 -7.92
CA TYR A 233 10.65 34.65 -8.03
C TYR A 233 11.46 35.94 -7.97
N GLY A 234 12.16 36.15 -6.88
CA GLY A 234 12.96 37.34 -6.61
C GLY A 234 14.42 37.00 -6.36
N GLU A 235 14.99 37.54 -5.29
CA GLU A 235 16.41 37.40 -4.93
C GLU A 235 16.73 36.10 -4.14
N GLU A 236 15.73 35.25 -3.90
CA GLU A 236 15.92 34.00 -3.17
C GLU A 236 16.79 33.01 -3.94
N ILE A 237 17.69 32.33 -3.20
CA ILE A 237 18.60 31.32 -3.77
C ILE A 237 17.89 29.97 -3.77
N SER A 238 17.71 29.40 -4.97
CA SER A 238 17.18 28.03 -5.10
C SER A 238 18.31 27.00 -5.01
N TYR A 239 18.34 26.24 -3.93
CA TYR A 239 19.32 25.16 -3.71
C TYR A 239 18.96 23.84 -4.42
N VAL A 240 17.87 23.80 -5.20
CA VAL A 240 17.36 22.58 -5.84
C VAL A 240 18.08 22.30 -7.15
N ASN A 241 18.83 21.20 -7.20
CA ASN A 241 19.33 20.66 -8.49
C ASN A 241 18.16 19.99 -9.23
N GLY A 242 17.67 20.62 -10.30
CA GLY A 242 16.47 20.21 -11.02
C GLY A 242 16.55 18.79 -11.62
N PHE A 243 17.72 18.36 -12.14
CA PHE A 243 17.88 17.03 -12.71
C PHE A 243 17.88 15.93 -11.63
N LYS A 244 18.61 16.15 -10.53
CA LYS A 244 18.61 15.24 -9.38
C LYS A 244 17.20 15.10 -8.80
N TYR A 245 16.50 16.22 -8.64
CA TYR A 245 15.11 16.24 -8.17
C TYR A 245 14.16 15.47 -9.12
N ALA A 246 14.23 15.75 -10.42
CA ALA A 246 13.39 15.06 -11.42
C ALA A 246 13.63 13.53 -11.40
N PHE A 247 14.89 13.10 -11.27
CA PHE A 247 15.22 11.67 -11.15
C PHE A 247 14.67 11.05 -9.86
N GLN A 248 14.78 11.75 -8.72
CA GLN A 248 14.21 11.29 -7.45
C GLN A 248 12.68 11.16 -7.52
N VAL A 249 12.01 12.18 -8.10
CA VAL A 249 10.56 12.16 -8.35
C VAL A 249 10.18 10.95 -9.21
N PHE A 250 10.84 10.77 -10.34
CA PHE A 250 10.58 9.64 -11.25
C PHE A 250 10.75 8.29 -10.55
N ARG A 251 11.88 8.09 -9.83
CA ARG A 251 12.17 6.87 -9.09
C ARG A 251 11.13 6.58 -8.01
N ALA A 252 10.75 7.57 -7.19
CA ALA A 252 9.78 7.42 -6.11
C ALA A 252 8.39 7.05 -6.68
N ASN A 253 7.95 7.73 -7.73
CA ASN A 253 6.65 7.49 -8.37
C ASN A 253 6.57 6.09 -9.00
N ILE A 254 7.60 5.66 -9.75
CA ILE A 254 7.65 4.30 -10.30
C ILE A 254 7.66 3.25 -9.18
N LYS A 255 8.48 3.45 -8.14
CA LYS A 255 8.59 2.53 -7.02
C LYS A 255 7.24 2.35 -6.31
N ALA A 256 6.54 3.45 -6.02
CA ALA A 256 5.20 3.41 -5.44
C ALA A 256 4.19 2.68 -6.34
N LYS A 257 4.24 2.92 -7.65
CA LYS A 257 3.36 2.26 -8.62
C LYS A 257 3.64 0.77 -8.73
N LEU A 258 4.90 0.37 -8.84
CA LEU A 258 5.30 -1.03 -8.89
C LEU A 258 4.95 -1.77 -7.59
N GLN A 259 5.09 -1.11 -6.44
CA GLN A 259 4.66 -1.67 -5.16
C GLN A 259 3.17 -1.97 -5.11
N SER A 260 2.32 -1.14 -5.73
CA SER A 260 0.88 -1.44 -5.82
C SER A 260 0.58 -2.75 -6.57
N TYR A 261 1.55 -3.23 -7.36
CA TYR A 261 1.52 -4.51 -8.10
C TYR A 261 2.30 -5.64 -7.40
N GLY A 262 2.81 -5.41 -6.17
CA GLY A 262 3.61 -6.38 -5.44
C GLY A 262 5.08 -6.45 -5.86
N ILE A 263 5.59 -5.41 -6.52
CA ILE A 263 6.97 -5.31 -7.00
C ILE A 263 7.68 -4.17 -6.26
N PHE A 264 8.95 -4.34 -5.85
CA PHE A 264 9.79 -3.32 -5.20
C PHE A 264 9.18 -2.71 -3.93
N TYR A 265 8.93 -3.53 -2.91
CA TYR A 265 8.39 -3.08 -1.63
C TYR A 265 9.28 -2.00 -0.96
N ASP A 266 8.62 -0.92 -0.49
CA ASP A 266 9.21 0.14 0.32
C ASP A 266 8.22 0.53 1.44
N ARG A 267 8.68 0.52 2.69
CA ARG A 267 7.87 0.83 3.86
C ARG A 267 7.19 2.20 3.80
N LYS A 268 7.82 3.20 3.16
CA LYS A 268 7.25 4.54 3.02
C LYS A 268 5.96 4.58 2.19
N PHE A 269 5.74 3.59 1.31
CA PHE A 269 4.52 3.48 0.51
C PHE A 269 3.60 2.35 0.97
N ASP A 270 3.90 1.75 2.13
CA ASP A 270 3.08 0.70 2.74
C ASP A 270 1.95 1.31 3.57
N ILE A 271 0.84 1.65 2.93
CA ILE A 271 -0.30 2.31 3.53
C ILE A 271 -1.46 1.32 3.66
N GLU A 272 -2.05 1.23 4.86
CA GLU A 272 -3.07 0.23 5.20
C GLU A 272 -4.32 0.24 4.29
N SER A 273 -4.69 1.39 3.72
CA SER A 273 -5.85 1.50 2.83
C SER A 273 -5.73 0.70 1.53
N ILE A 274 -4.50 0.37 1.08
CA ILE A 274 -4.26 -0.44 -0.12
C ILE A 274 -4.51 -1.94 0.16
N ASN A 275 -4.46 -2.35 1.42
CA ASN A 275 -4.38 -3.76 1.82
C ASN A 275 -5.74 -4.44 2.04
N ARG A 276 -6.87 -3.75 1.83
CA ARG A 276 -8.21 -4.26 2.14
C ARG A 276 -9.08 -4.56 0.92
N GLU A 277 -8.54 -4.63 -0.28
CA GLU A 277 -9.31 -5.26 -1.36
C GLU A 277 -9.44 -6.74 -1.03
N LYS A 278 -10.69 -7.15 -0.69
CA LYS A 278 -11.07 -8.55 -0.49
C LYS A 278 -10.59 -9.34 -1.69
N TYR A 279 -9.93 -10.47 -1.43
CA TYR A 279 -9.62 -11.46 -2.45
C TYR A 279 -10.93 -11.86 -3.11
N THR A 280 -11.18 -11.34 -4.31
CA THR A 280 -12.35 -11.73 -5.11
C THR A 280 -11.91 -12.71 -6.16
N PHE A 281 -12.60 -13.83 -6.23
CA PHE A 281 -12.36 -14.84 -7.27
C PHE A 281 -12.60 -14.22 -8.64
N LYS A 282 -11.57 -14.24 -9.49
CA LYS A 282 -11.65 -13.64 -10.85
C LYS A 282 -11.74 -14.75 -11.88
N LYS A 283 -12.94 -14.93 -12.44
CA LYS A 283 -13.23 -15.91 -13.51
C LYS A 283 -12.59 -15.57 -14.86
N GLU A 284 -12.14 -14.35 -15.05
CA GLU A 284 -11.80 -13.79 -16.36
C GLU A 284 -10.40 -14.14 -16.88
N PHE A 285 -9.52 -14.74 -16.07
CA PHE A 285 -8.17 -15.10 -16.48
C PHE A 285 -7.68 -16.40 -15.83
N ASP A 286 -6.66 -17.01 -16.43
CA ASP A 286 -6.06 -18.24 -15.96
C ASP A 286 -5.42 -18.05 -14.57
N SER A 287 -5.92 -18.83 -13.60
CA SER A 287 -5.44 -18.85 -12.22
C SER A 287 -5.52 -20.29 -11.67
N PRO A 288 -4.78 -20.62 -10.57
CA PRO A 288 -4.88 -21.93 -9.94
C PRO A 288 -6.32 -22.31 -9.60
N HIS A 289 -7.08 -21.36 -9.05
CA HIS A 289 -8.48 -21.55 -8.68
C HIS A 289 -9.38 -21.85 -9.89
N ASN A 290 -9.20 -21.11 -11.00
CA ASN A 290 -9.95 -21.35 -12.24
C ASN A 290 -9.65 -22.75 -12.83
N TRP A 291 -8.38 -23.16 -12.76
CA TRP A 291 -7.98 -24.47 -13.23
C TRP A 291 -8.49 -25.59 -12.33
N ALA A 292 -8.52 -25.39 -11.00
CA ALA A 292 -9.16 -26.32 -10.08
C ALA A 292 -10.66 -26.49 -10.38
N VAL A 293 -11.39 -25.38 -10.66
CA VAL A 293 -12.79 -25.48 -11.08
C VAL A 293 -12.93 -26.32 -12.36
N LYS A 294 -12.06 -26.14 -13.36
CA LYS A 294 -12.13 -26.91 -14.62
C LYS A 294 -11.85 -28.41 -14.41
N GLU A 295 -10.90 -28.77 -13.53
CA GLU A 295 -10.47 -30.16 -13.27
C GLU A 295 -11.50 -30.99 -12.50
N VAL A 296 -12.23 -30.38 -11.57
CA VAL A 296 -13.18 -31.07 -10.68
C VAL A 296 -14.38 -31.59 -11.44
N LYS A 297 -14.78 -32.84 -11.17
CA LYS A 297 -16.00 -33.46 -11.71
C LYS A 297 -17.24 -33.02 -10.92
N LYS A 298 -18.42 -33.11 -11.54
CA LYS A 298 -19.70 -32.84 -10.86
C LYS A 298 -19.94 -33.87 -9.73
N ASN A 299 -20.64 -33.42 -8.68
CA ASN A 299 -21.03 -34.24 -7.53
C ASN A 299 -19.84 -34.81 -6.74
N SER A 300 -18.65 -34.19 -6.81
CA SER A 300 -17.46 -34.61 -6.09
C SER A 300 -17.46 -34.11 -4.65
N LYS A 301 -16.81 -34.85 -3.75
CA LYS A 301 -16.52 -34.46 -2.37
C LYS A 301 -15.14 -33.81 -2.30
N ILE A 302 -15.08 -32.59 -1.80
CA ILE A 302 -13.87 -31.77 -1.81
C ILE A 302 -13.49 -31.34 -0.40
N LEU A 303 -12.21 -31.50 -0.08
CA LEU A 303 -11.59 -30.92 1.11
C LEU A 303 -10.73 -29.73 0.68
N ASP A 304 -11.10 -28.52 1.12
CA ASP A 304 -10.38 -27.27 0.82
C ASP A 304 -9.57 -26.85 2.05
N LEU A 305 -8.27 -27.13 2.05
CA LEU A 305 -7.32 -26.80 3.13
C LEU A 305 -6.72 -25.42 2.90
N GLY A 306 -6.96 -24.48 3.82
CA GLY A 306 -6.58 -23.07 3.68
C GLY A 306 -7.56 -22.28 2.81
N CYS A 307 -8.83 -22.53 2.97
CA CYS A 307 -9.92 -22.04 2.12
C CYS A 307 -10.17 -20.52 2.21
N ASN A 308 -9.55 -19.80 3.13
CA ASN A 308 -9.78 -18.38 3.41
C ASN A 308 -11.30 -18.04 3.56
N ASN A 309 -11.90 -17.33 2.59
CA ASN A 309 -13.33 -17.00 2.57
C ASN A 309 -14.20 -18.03 1.82
N SER A 310 -13.64 -19.16 1.42
CA SER A 310 -14.31 -20.28 0.71
C SER A 310 -15.07 -19.88 -0.57
N GLU A 311 -14.62 -18.86 -1.28
CA GLU A 311 -15.26 -18.41 -2.53
C GLU A 311 -15.19 -19.49 -3.63
N LEU A 312 -14.07 -20.21 -3.70
CA LEU A 312 -13.90 -21.35 -4.60
C LEU A 312 -14.90 -22.47 -4.29
N GLY A 313 -15.07 -22.81 -3.02
CA GLY A 313 -16.02 -23.84 -2.57
C GLY A 313 -17.46 -23.49 -2.98
N ARG A 314 -17.87 -22.21 -2.82
CA ARG A 314 -19.19 -21.73 -3.25
C ARG A 314 -19.41 -21.89 -4.75
N ILE A 315 -18.42 -21.59 -5.56
CA ILE A 315 -18.49 -21.74 -7.03
C ILE A 315 -18.67 -23.22 -7.39
N LEU A 316 -17.88 -24.11 -6.79
CA LEU A 316 -17.95 -25.54 -7.06
C LEU A 316 -19.28 -26.15 -6.62
N LYS A 317 -19.83 -25.70 -5.50
CA LYS A 317 -21.17 -26.11 -5.07
C LYS A 317 -22.25 -25.67 -6.04
N ASN A 318 -22.24 -24.40 -6.45
CA ASN A 318 -23.26 -23.85 -7.33
C ASN A 318 -23.17 -24.39 -8.76
N GLU A 319 -21.97 -24.52 -9.34
CA GLU A 319 -21.79 -24.87 -10.76
C GLU A 319 -21.68 -26.38 -10.99
N LYS A 320 -21.21 -27.13 -9.97
CA LYS A 320 -20.92 -28.56 -10.11
C LYS A 320 -21.59 -29.45 -9.06
N ASN A 321 -22.42 -28.89 -8.17
CA ASN A 321 -23.10 -29.61 -7.11
C ASN A 321 -22.14 -30.43 -6.21
N CYS A 322 -20.95 -29.89 -5.89
CA CYS A 322 -19.96 -30.54 -5.06
C CYS A 322 -20.30 -30.40 -3.57
N GLU A 323 -19.92 -31.42 -2.78
CA GLU A 323 -19.94 -31.35 -1.30
C GLU A 323 -18.61 -30.76 -0.81
N ILE A 324 -18.65 -29.66 -0.06
CA ILE A 324 -17.44 -28.92 0.32
C ILE A 324 -17.21 -28.99 1.83
N THR A 325 -16.07 -29.54 2.25
CA THR A 325 -15.51 -29.38 3.60
C THR A 325 -14.35 -28.37 3.54
N ALA A 326 -14.51 -27.24 4.20
CA ALA A 326 -13.56 -26.15 4.20
C ALA A 326 -12.80 -26.07 5.54
N VAL A 327 -11.48 -25.86 5.48
CA VAL A 327 -10.60 -25.78 6.66
C VAL A 327 -9.78 -24.49 6.61
N ASP A 328 -9.85 -23.66 7.64
CA ASP A 328 -9.00 -22.47 7.81
C ASP A 328 -8.91 -22.07 9.29
N LYS A 329 -7.85 -21.35 9.69
CA LYS A 329 -7.70 -20.85 11.06
C LYS A 329 -8.57 -19.63 11.37
N ASN A 330 -8.90 -18.83 10.36
CA ASN A 330 -9.61 -17.56 10.51
C ASN A 330 -10.99 -17.64 9.86
N ILE A 331 -12.01 -17.95 10.65
CA ILE A 331 -13.40 -18.01 10.17
C ILE A 331 -13.94 -16.58 10.01
N LYS A 332 -14.09 -16.11 8.78
CA LYS A 332 -14.89 -14.94 8.44
C LYS A 332 -15.87 -15.28 7.33
N ILE A 333 -16.82 -16.15 7.63
CA ILE A 333 -17.85 -16.53 6.66
C ILE A 333 -19.07 -15.64 6.89
N ASN A 334 -19.36 -14.77 5.94
CA ASN A 334 -20.58 -13.93 5.98
C ASN A 334 -21.84 -14.69 5.51
N ASN A 335 -21.75 -15.96 5.03
CA ASN A 335 -22.86 -16.77 4.56
C ASN A 335 -22.53 -18.27 4.74
N GLU A 336 -22.85 -18.84 5.89
CA GLU A 336 -22.65 -20.26 6.23
C GLU A 336 -23.46 -21.24 5.35
N SER A 337 -24.51 -20.79 4.68
CA SER A 337 -25.45 -21.64 3.92
C SER A 337 -24.88 -22.25 2.63
N LEU A 338 -23.67 -21.89 2.20
CA LEU A 338 -23.10 -22.32 0.92
C LEU A 338 -21.92 -23.32 1.05
N ILE A 339 -21.55 -23.74 2.27
CA ILE A 339 -20.50 -24.72 2.56
C ILE A 339 -21.11 -25.80 3.43
N ASP A 340 -20.86 -27.08 3.11
CA ASP A 340 -21.50 -28.21 3.81
C ASP A 340 -20.90 -28.42 5.20
N LYS A 341 -19.59 -28.25 5.33
CA LYS A 341 -18.89 -28.35 6.60
C LYS A 341 -17.73 -27.38 6.67
N TYR A 342 -17.61 -26.69 7.81
CA TYR A 342 -16.49 -25.81 8.09
C TYR A 342 -15.73 -26.27 9.35
N ILE A 343 -14.38 -26.27 9.29
CA ILE A 343 -13.51 -26.68 10.38
C ILE A 343 -12.50 -25.56 10.65
N SER A 344 -12.55 -24.97 11.84
CA SER A 344 -11.53 -24.02 12.29
C SER A 344 -10.30 -24.78 12.74
N PHE A 345 -9.20 -24.70 11.98
CA PHE A 345 -7.97 -25.39 12.30
C PHE A 345 -6.75 -24.66 11.74
N ASP A 346 -5.68 -24.61 12.52
CA ASP A 346 -4.39 -24.05 12.11
C ASP A 346 -3.51 -25.14 11.51
N LEU A 347 -3.29 -25.06 10.19
CA LEU A 347 -2.52 -26.05 9.43
C LEU A 347 -1.03 -26.10 9.82
N ASP A 348 -0.49 -25.07 10.48
CA ASP A 348 0.85 -25.13 11.09
C ASP A 348 0.95 -26.10 12.27
N LYS A 349 -0.19 -26.54 12.83
CA LYS A 349 -0.27 -27.55 13.90
C LYS A 349 -0.48 -28.96 13.37
N GLY A 350 -0.50 -29.13 12.05
CA GLY A 350 -0.72 -30.40 11.37
C GLY A 350 -2.03 -30.47 10.60
N LEU A 351 -2.69 -31.63 10.62
CA LEU A 351 -3.91 -31.91 9.87
C LEU A 351 -5.08 -32.13 10.83
N PRO A 352 -6.30 -31.61 10.54
CA PRO A 352 -7.48 -31.87 11.37
C PRO A 352 -7.84 -33.34 11.40
N ASP A 353 -8.45 -33.81 12.51
CA ASP A 353 -8.87 -35.21 12.67
C ASP A 353 -10.21 -35.45 11.96
N ILE A 354 -10.10 -35.86 10.71
CA ILE A 354 -11.22 -36.19 9.81
C ILE A 354 -10.88 -37.41 8.96
N ASP A 355 -11.90 -38.05 8.41
CA ASP A 355 -11.68 -39.11 7.42
C ASP A 355 -11.37 -38.51 6.05
N TYR A 356 -10.10 -38.61 5.64
CA TYR A 356 -9.58 -38.12 4.37
C TYR A 356 -9.98 -38.99 3.18
N ASN A 357 -10.27 -40.25 3.40
CA ASN A 357 -10.54 -41.23 2.33
C ASN A 357 -11.90 -41.07 1.66
N LYS A 358 -12.78 -40.26 2.24
CA LYS A 358 -14.11 -39.97 1.67
C LYS A 358 -14.09 -38.87 0.58
N PHE A 359 -12.98 -38.16 0.41
CA PHE A 359 -12.87 -37.07 -0.56
C PHE A 359 -12.36 -37.59 -1.91
N ASP A 360 -12.86 -36.95 -2.99
CA ASP A 360 -12.38 -37.14 -4.36
C ASP A 360 -11.21 -36.19 -4.68
N TYR A 361 -11.25 -34.99 -4.07
CA TYR A 361 -10.23 -33.96 -4.25
C TYR A 361 -9.84 -33.30 -2.93
N ILE A 362 -8.55 -33.01 -2.78
CA ILE A 362 -8.02 -32.14 -1.73
C ILE A 362 -7.36 -30.94 -2.39
N PHE A 363 -7.68 -29.73 -1.94
CA PHE A 363 -7.06 -28.50 -2.39
C PHE A 363 -6.06 -27.97 -1.37
N LEU A 364 -4.92 -27.49 -1.91
CA LEU A 364 -3.86 -26.75 -1.24
C LEU A 364 -3.43 -25.60 -2.16
N LEU A 365 -4.35 -24.67 -2.42
CA LEU A 365 -4.12 -23.58 -3.38
C LEU A 365 -3.56 -22.35 -2.67
N ASP A 366 -2.28 -22.05 -2.96
CA ASP A 366 -1.53 -20.96 -2.34
C ASP A 366 -1.51 -21.06 -0.79
N VAL A 367 -1.20 -22.26 -0.28
CA VAL A 367 -1.15 -22.60 1.14
C VAL A 367 0.23 -23.08 1.57
N ILE A 368 0.85 -23.93 0.76
CA ILE A 368 2.08 -24.66 1.13
C ILE A 368 3.26 -23.73 1.43
N GLU A 369 3.32 -22.57 0.79
CA GLU A 369 4.32 -21.53 1.01
C GLU A 369 4.19 -20.82 2.35
N HIS A 370 3.02 -20.91 2.99
CA HIS A 370 2.76 -20.30 4.30
C HIS A 370 3.10 -21.22 5.46
N LEU A 371 3.22 -22.53 5.21
CA LEU A 371 3.49 -23.51 6.25
C LEU A 371 4.95 -23.44 6.72
N LYS A 372 5.16 -23.56 8.03
CA LYS A 372 6.49 -23.58 8.64
C LYS A 372 7.29 -24.82 8.27
N ASN A 373 6.62 -25.96 8.21
CA ASN A 373 7.21 -27.25 7.87
C ASN A 373 6.38 -27.97 6.79
N PRO A 374 6.49 -27.55 5.53
CA PRO A 374 5.71 -28.12 4.43
C PRO A 374 6.07 -29.59 4.15
N GLU A 375 7.30 -30.00 4.43
CA GLU A 375 7.77 -31.37 4.23
C GLU A 375 6.98 -32.34 5.14
N GLU A 376 6.95 -32.08 6.45
CA GLU A 376 6.23 -32.86 7.42
C GLU A 376 4.71 -32.85 7.16
N PHE A 377 4.17 -31.70 6.81
CA PHE A 377 2.76 -31.55 6.47
C PHE A 377 2.37 -32.46 5.28
N MET A 378 3.16 -32.50 4.22
CA MET A 378 2.89 -33.31 3.04
C MET A 378 3.07 -34.80 3.32
N ILE A 379 4.05 -35.21 4.14
CA ILE A 379 4.23 -36.61 4.59
C ILE A 379 3.00 -37.05 5.39
N ASN A 380 2.57 -36.25 6.38
CA ASN A 380 1.40 -36.55 7.21
C ASN A 380 0.11 -36.63 6.38
N LEU A 381 -0.04 -35.74 5.38
CA LEU A 381 -1.17 -35.78 4.47
C LEU A 381 -1.17 -37.10 3.66
N LYS A 382 -0.01 -37.49 3.15
CA LYS A 382 0.13 -38.76 2.41
C LYS A 382 -0.27 -39.98 3.25
N GLU A 383 0.13 -40.04 4.51
CA GLU A 383 -0.24 -41.12 5.44
C GLU A 383 -1.75 -41.20 5.67
N LYS A 384 -2.43 -40.05 5.81
CA LYS A 384 -3.89 -39.99 6.01
C LYS A 384 -4.69 -40.44 4.79
N ILE A 385 -4.14 -40.32 3.57
CA ILE A 385 -4.83 -40.66 2.31
C ILE A 385 -4.31 -41.92 1.62
N ASP A 386 -3.41 -42.69 2.25
CA ASP A 386 -2.69 -43.82 1.64
C ASP A 386 -3.61 -44.91 1.07
N LYS A 387 -4.82 -45.04 1.61
CA LYS A 387 -5.80 -46.04 1.18
C LYS A 387 -6.66 -45.63 -0.03
N ASN A 388 -6.68 -44.37 -0.39
CA ASN A 388 -7.52 -43.86 -1.48
C ASN A 388 -6.70 -43.57 -2.75
N THR A 389 -6.56 -44.55 -3.61
CA THR A 389 -5.80 -44.46 -4.88
C THR A 389 -6.49 -43.61 -5.97
N LYS A 390 -7.72 -43.16 -5.77
CA LYS A 390 -8.48 -42.35 -6.73
C LYS A 390 -8.48 -40.87 -6.38
N LEU A 391 -8.04 -40.52 -5.16
CA LEU A 391 -8.02 -39.17 -4.65
C LEU A 391 -6.95 -38.35 -5.39
N LYS A 392 -7.32 -37.16 -5.82
CA LYS A 392 -6.39 -36.19 -6.42
C LYS A 392 -6.16 -35.03 -5.45
N VAL A 393 -4.90 -34.66 -5.26
CA VAL A 393 -4.54 -33.42 -4.57
C VAL A 393 -4.19 -32.36 -5.61
N ILE A 394 -4.86 -31.22 -5.56
CA ILE A 394 -4.60 -30.07 -6.42
C ILE A 394 -3.89 -29.02 -5.56
N ILE A 395 -2.67 -28.68 -5.96
CA ILE A 395 -1.78 -27.85 -5.15
C ILE A 395 -1.14 -26.74 -6.01
N SER A 396 -1.05 -25.53 -5.47
CA SER A 396 -0.35 -24.42 -6.12
C SER A 396 0.54 -23.68 -5.14
N THR A 397 1.55 -23.00 -5.70
CA THR A 397 2.46 -22.13 -4.96
C THR A 397 3.08 -21.08 -5.90
N PRO A 398 3.48 -19.90 -5.41
CA PRO A 398 4.24 -18.92 -6.20
C PRO A 398 5.59 -19.47 -6.69
N ASN A 399 6.00 -19.02 -7.88
CA ASN A 399 7.29 -19.40 -8.46
C ASN A 399 8.34 -18.30 -8.21
N VAL A 400 9.27 -18.54 -7.28
CA VAL A 400 10.35 -17.57 -6.98
C VAL A 400 11.31 -17.37 -8.16
N SER A 401 11.39 -18.33 -9.10
CA SER A 401 12.25 -18.22 -10.29
C SER A 401 11.61 -17.43 -11.44
N PHE A 402 10.45 -16.79 -11.21
CA PHE A 402 9.81 -15.90 -12.18
C PHE A 402 10.73 -14.77 -12.63
N LEU A 403 10.69 -14.42 -13.93
CA LEU A 403 11.59 -13.45 -14.57
C LEU A 403 11.78 -12.16 -13.76
N ILE A 404 10.69 -11.58 -13.25
CA ILE A 404 10.75 -10.31 -12.50
C ILE A 404 11.59 -10.48 -11.23
N ILE A 405 11.45 -11.60 -10.51
CA ILE A 405 12.25 -11.87 -9.30
C ILE A 405 13.72 -12.06 -9.66
N ARG A 406 14.01 -12.76 -10.78
CA ARG A 406 15.39 -12.89 -11.28
C ARG A 406 16.03 -11.55 -11.62
N LEU A 407 15.28 -10.66 -12.28
CA LEU A 407 15.74 -9.30 -12.58
C LEU A 407 15.94 -8.49 -11.30
N MET A 408 15.03 -8.59 -10.34
CA MET A 408 15.19 -7.95 -9.03
C MET A 408 16.49 -8.40 -8.35
N LEU A 409 16.77 -9.71 -8.31
CA LEU A 409 17.98 -10.27 -7.73
C LEU A 409 19.24 -9.81 -8.50
N LEU A 410 19.19 -9.76 -9.82
CA LEU A 410 20.30 -9.27 -10.65
C LEU A 410 20.70 -7.84 -10.29
N PHE A 411 19.73 -6.99 -9.92
CA PHE A 411 19.95 -5.62 -9.47
C PHE A 411 20.10 -5.48 -7.94
N GLY A 412 20.27 -6.57 -7.20
CA GLY A 412 20.48 -6.57 -5.75
C GLY A 412 19.20 -6.30 -4.92
N TYR A 413 18.01 -6.47 -5.49
CA TYR A 413 16.74 -6.30 -4.78
C TYR A 413 16.13 -7.65 -4.42
N PHE A 414 15.89 -7.88 -3.12
CA PHE A 414 15.15 -9.05 -2.61
C PHE A 414 14.36 -8.64 -1.38
N ASN A 415 13.29 -7.87 -1.60
CA ASN A 415 12.50 -7.28 -0.52
C ASN A 415 11.14 -7.95 -0.42
N TYR A 416 10.82 -8.49 0.76
CA TYR A 416 9.48 -9.00 1.04
C TYR A 416 8.46 -7.87 1.16
N GLY A 417 7.30 -8.07 0.52
CA GLY A 417 6.16 -7.17 0.54
C GLY A 417 4.95 -7.75 1.25
N LYS A 418 3.81 -7.11 1.09
CA LYS A 418 2.52 -7.60 1.62
C LYS A 418 1.73 -8.43 0.60
N ARG A 419 2.22 -8.62 -0.60
CA ARG A 419 1.56 -9.33 -1.71
C ARG A 419 2.58 -9.88 -2.69
N GLY A 420 2.13 -10.86 -3.49
CA GLY A 420 2.90 -11.40 -4.60
C GLY A 420 3.83 -12.53 -4.20
N ILE A 421 4.80 -12.84 -5.06
CA ILE A 421 5.71 -13.97 -4.86
C ILE A 421 6.53 -13.82 -3.57
N LEU A 422 7.01 -12.60 -3.29
CA LEU A 422 7.75 -12.27 -2.07
C LEU A 422 6.81 -11.67 -1.01
N ASP A 423 5.69 -12.34 -0.72
CA ASP A 423 4.84 -11.95 0.41
C ASP A 423 5.56 -12.28 1.73
N LYS A 424 5.50 -11.34 2.70
CA LYS A 424 6.14 -11.52 4.01
C LYS A 424 5.59 -12.68 4.85
N THR A 425 4.42 -13.21 4.47
CA THR A 425 3.80 -14.38 5.09
C THR A 425 4.27 -15.69 4.47
N HIS A 426 5.01 -15.65 3.34
CA HIS A 426 5.60 -16.84 2.73
C HIS A 426 6.84 -17.25 3.53
N THR A 427 6.75 -18.36 4.23
CA THR A 427 7.87 -18.95 4.98
C THR A 427 8.80 -19.76 4.10
N ARG A 428 8.28 -20.26 2.97
CA ARG A 428 9.02 -21.04 1.96
C ARG A 428 8.79 -20.48 0.56
N LEU A 429 9.85 -20.51 -0.24
CA LEU A 429 9.83 -20.08 -1.63
C LEU A 429 10.24 -21.26 -2.53
N PHE A 430 9.44 -21.51 -3.55
CA PHE A 430 9.63 -22.66 -4.42
C PHE A 430 9.96 -22.28 -5.85
N THR A 431 10.82 -23.07 -6.49
CA THR A 431 10.98 -23.17 -7.93
C THR A 431 10.24 -24.42 -8.41
N PHE A 432 10.10 -24.62 -9.72
CA PHE A 432 9.53 -25.86 -10.27
C PHE A 432 10.28 -27.10 -9.81
N SER A 433 11.61 -27.04 -9.74
CA SER A 433 12.43 -28.17 -9.28
C SER A 433 12.19 -28.45 -7.81
N SER A 434 12.43 -27.49 -6.93
CA SER A 434 12.32 -27.68 -5.49
C SER A 434 10.91 -28.04 -5.03
N PHE A 435 9.87 -27.55 -5.74
CA PHE A 435 8.49 -27.92 -5.45
C PHE A 435 8.18 -29.36 -5.87
N ASN A 436 8.64 -29.76 -7.06
CA ASN A 436 8.51 -31.12 -7.53
C ASN A 436 9.24 -32.12 -6.63
N ASP A 437 10.45 -31.76 -6.17
CA ASP A 437 11.23 -32.57 -5.22
C ASP A 437 10.48 -32.75 -3.90
N LEU A 438 9.90 -31.68 -3.34
CA LEU A 438 9.07 -31.75 -2.15
C LEU A 438 7.93 -32.78 -2.32
N LEU A 439 7.19 -32.69 -3.43
CA LEU A 439 6.04 -33.56 -3.69
C LEU A 439 6.44 -35.04 -3.82
N ILE A 440 7.50 -35.32 -4.60
CA ILE A 440 7.99 -36.69 -4.83
C ILE A 440 8.55 -37.29 -3.53
N GLN A 441 9.37 -36.51 -2.80
CA GLN A 441 10.00 -36.97 -1.55
C GLN A 441 8.98 -37.20 -0.42
N SER A 442 7.83 -36.51 -0.47
CA SER A 442 6.71 -36.74 0.44
C SER A 442 5.81 -37.90 0.04
N GLY A 443 6.18 -38.68 -0.98
CA GLY A 443 5.45 -39.88 -1.39
C GLY A 443 4.27 -39.67 -2.31
N PHE A 444 4.31 -38.59 -3.13
CA PHE A 444 3.31 -38.32 -4.16
C PHE A 444 3.85 -38.56 -5.57
N LYS A 445 2.98 -39.06 -6.44
CA LYS A 445 3.19 -39.08 -7.89
C LYS A 445 2.66 -37.78 -8.48
N VAL A 446 3.51 -37.06 -9.22
CA VAL A 446 3.12 -35.83 -9.92
C VAL A 446 2.58 -36.18 -11.29
N ASN A 447 1.27 -36.06 -11.49
CA ASN A 447 0.62 -36.40 -12.76
C ASN A 447 0.66 -35.23 -13.75
N LYS A 448 0.59 -34.00 -13.25
CA LYS A 448 0.55 -32.79 -14.10
C LYS A 448 1.23 -31.63 -13.39
N THR A 449 2.09 -30.92 -14.10
CA THR A 449 2.70 -29.69 -13.62
C THR A 449 2.55 -28.60 -14.68
N LEU A 450 1.84 -27.52 -14.35
CA LEU A 450 1.57 -26.39 -15.23
C LEU A 450 2.15 -25.11 -14.64
N GLY A 451 2.52 -24.21 -15.55
CA GLY A 451 2.90 -22.84 -15.19
C GLY A 451 1.71 -21.88 -15.35
N VAL A 452 1.36 -21.19 -14.28
CA VAL A 452 0.27 -20.20 -14.29
C VAL A 452 0.83 -18.85 -14.75
N PRO A 453 0.16 -18.15 -15.68
CA PRO A 453 0.62 -16.86 -16.17
C PRO A 453 0.53 -15.78 -15.10
N ALA A 454 1.30 -14.70 -15.29
CA ALA A 454 1.22 -13.51 -14.44
C ALA A 454 -0.20 -12.90 -14.50
N PRO A 455 -0.72 -12.41 -13.34
CA PRO A 455 -2.08 -11.84 -13.27
C PRO A 455 -2.12 -10.43 -13.87
N ILE A 456 -1.76 -10.29 -15.14
CA ILE A 456 -1.66 -9.03 -15.88
C ILE A 456 -2.94 -8.18 -15.80
N PRO A 457 -4.18 -8.74 -15.88
CA PRO A 457 -5.39 -7.95 -15.75
C PRO A 457 -5.56 -7.26 -14.40
N LEU A 458 -4.94 -7.76 -13.34
CA LEU A 458 -4.95 -7.09 -12.03
C LEU A 458 -4.10 -5.81 -12.03
N VAL A 459 -3.16 -5.72 -12.96
CA VAL A 459 -2.18 -4.62 -13.05
C VAL A 459 -2.69 -3.51 -13.97
N ILE A 460 -3.19 -3.87 -15.17
CA ILE A 460 -3.55 -2.92 -16.22
C ILE A 460 -5.04 -2.95 -16.60
N GLY A 461 -5.87 -3.67 -15.81
CA GLY A 461 -7.30 -3.85 -16.08
C GLY A 461 -7.60 -4.94 -17.11
N SER A 462 -8.86 -5.43 -17.10
CA SER A 462 -9.36 -6.43 -18.08
C SER A 462 -9.70 -5.74 -19.40
N ASN A 463 -8.74 -5.62 -20.29
CA ASN A 463 -8.88 -5.00 -21.60
C ASN A 463 -8.25 -5.85 -22.72
N PHE A 464 -8.38 -5.43 -23.99
CA PHE A 464 -7.80 -6.14 -25.12
C PHE A 464 -6.28 -6.33 -25.00
N PHE A 465 -5.58 -5.30 -24.52
CA PHE A 465 -4.13 -5.33 -24.39
C PHE A 465 -3.68 -6.32 -23.30
N SER A 466 -4.36 -6.38 -22.15
CA SER A 466 -4.06 -7.37 -21.10
C SER A 466 -4.26 -8.81 -21.59
N ARG A 467 -5.33 -9.07 -22.37
CA ARG A 467 -5.56 -10.40 -22.98
C ARG A 467 -4.48 -10.78 -23.98
N TYR A 468 -4.01 -9.81 -24.77
CA TYR A 468 -2.89 -10.04 -25.70
C TYR A 468 -1.59 -10.37 -24.96
N LEU A 469 -1.27 -9.63 -23.90
CA LEU A 469 -0.10 -9.91 -23.06
C LEU A 469 -0.16 -11.28 -22.36
N ILE A 470 -1.34 -11.73 -21.93
CA ILE A 470 -1.51 -13.09 -21.38
C ILE A 470 -1.20 -14.14 -22.46
N LYS A 471 -1.64 -13.96 -23.71
CA LYS A 471 -1.31 -14.89 -24.81
C LYS A 471 0.20 -14.96 -25.04
N ILE A 472 0.88 -13.83 -25.04
CA ILE A 472 2.36 -13.78 -25.11
C ILE A 472 2.97 -14.51 -23.92
N ASN A 473 2.51 -14.22 -22.69
CA ASN A 473 3.04 -14.87 -21.50
C ASN A 473 2.84 -16.39 -21.55
N ASN A 474 1.67 -16.88 -21.99
CA ASN A 474 1.42 -18.31 -22.16
C ASN A 474 2.35 -18.95 -23.20
N PHE A 475 2.64 -18.27 -24.31
CA PHE A 475 3.62 -18.73 -25.29
C PHE A 475 5.04 -18.80 -24.68
N LEU A 476 5.44 -17.78 -23.91
CA LEU A 476 6.74 -17.77 -23.22
C LEU A 476 6.83 -18.88 -22.13
N ILE A 477 5.73 -19.16 -21.43
CA ILE A 477 5.63 -20.28 -20.48
C ILE A 477 5.84 -21.62 -21.20
N PHE A 478 5.29 -21.79 -22.40
CA PHE A 478 5.53 -22.98 -23.21
C PHE A 478 7.02 -23.17 -23.54
N LEU A 479 7.76 -22.09 -23.83
CA LEU A 479 9.19 -22.14 -24.13
C LEU A 479 10.03 -22.37 -22.87
N LEU A 480 9.82 -21.57 -21.81
CA LEU A 480 10.64 -21.57 -20.60
C LEU A 480 9.75 -21.43 -19.35
N LYS A 481 9.05 -22.52 -19.01
CA LYS A 481 8.09 -22.59 -17.91
C LYS A 481 8.61 -22.02 -16.59
N GLY A 482 9.83 -22.41 -16.18
CA GLY A 482 10.42 -21.95 -14.92
C GLY A 482 10.69 -20.45 -14.84
N VAL A 483 10.84 -19.77 -15.99
CA VAL A 483 11.16 -18.34 -16.05
C VAL A 483 9.92 -17.47 -16.17
N PHE A 484 8.92 -17.90 -16.94
CA PHE A 484 7.80 -17.05 -17.31
C PHE A 484 6.51 -17.35 -16.55
N SER A 485 6.46 -18.42 -15.73
CA SER A 485 5.31 -18.70 -14.86
C SER A 485 5.37 -17.90 -13.58
N TYR A 486 4.25 -17.29 -13.22
CA TYR A 486 4.06 -16.57 -11.96
C TYR A 486 3.83 -17.53 -10.78
N GLN A 487 3.02 -18.61 -11.02
CA GLN A 487 2.76 -19.66 -10.05
C GLN A 487 2.97 -21.03 -10.65
N ILE A 488 3.12 -22.01 -9.78
CA ILE A 488 3.22 -23.43 -10.10
C ILE A 488 1.91 -24.09 -9.71
N TYR A 489 1.32 -24.89 -10.59
CA TYR A 489 0.10 -25.64 -10.34
C TYR A 489 0.37 -27.11 -10.61
N CYS A 490 0.08 -27.98 -9.64
CA CYS A 490 0.28 -29.42 -9.76
C CYS A 490 -0.99 -30.20 -9.44
N ILE A 491 -1.17 -31.31 -10.12
CA ILE A 491 -2.13 -32.37 -9.78
C ILE A 491 -1.31 -33.59 -9.40
N ILE A 492 -1.48 -34.06 -8.18
CA ILE A 492 -0.72 -35.16 -7.60
C ILE A 492 -1.65 -36.24 -7.04
N GLU A 493 -1.16 -37.46 -6.95
CA GLU A 493 -1.84 -38.61 -6.38
C GLU A 493 -0.92 -39.31 -5.36
N PRO A 494 -1.43 -39.90 -4.28
CA PRO A 494 -0.60 -40.64 -3.34
C PRO A 494 0.04 -41.85 -4.03
N GLN A 495 1.36 -42.02 -3.86
CA GLN A 495 2.02 -43.26 -4.27
C GLN A 495 1.68 -44.38 -3.30
N ILE A 496 1.51 -45.58 -3.84
CA ILE A 496 1.32 -46.78 -3.01
C ILE A 496 2.58 -46.98 -2.15
N SER A 497 2.39 -47.14 -0.84
CA SER A 497 3.52 -47.39 0.07
C SER A 497 4.21 -48.72 -0.22
N ILE A 498 5.49 -48.82 0.15
CA ILE A 498 6.29 -50.04 -0.02
C ILE A 498 5.65 -51.18 0.80
N GLU A 499 5.11 -50.88 1.98
CA GLU A 499 4.40 -51.83 2.84
C GLU A 499 3.17 -52.40 2.12
N LEU A 500 2.34 -51.56 1.52
CA LEU A 500 1.15 -51.98 0.79
C LEU A 500 1.52 -52.74 -0.50
N LEU A 501 2.63 -52.36 -1.17
CA LEU A 501 3.16 -53.13 -2.30
C LEU A 501 3.64 -54.51 -1.86
N LEU A 502 4.32 -54.61 -0.72
CA LEU A 502 4.77 -55.88 -0.17
C LEU A 502 3.60 -56.79 0.19
N GLU A 503 2.54 -56.24 0.83
CA GLU A 503 1.33 -57.00 1.12
C GLU A 503 0.64 -57.54 -0.15
N LYS A 504 0.51 -56.68 -1.18
CA LYS A 504 -0.07 -57.07 -2.48
C LYS A 504 0.78 -58.13 -3.17
N ALA A 505 2.11 -58.02 -3.11
CA ALA A 505 3.02 -59.01 -3.68
C ALA A 505 2.90 -60.36 -2.98
N LYS A 506 2.85 -60.38 -1.63
CA LYS A 506 2.62 -61.59 -0.85
C LYS A 506 1.29 -62.28 -1.20
N LYS A 507 0.19 -61.48 -1.28
CA LYS A 507 -1.14 -62.01 -1.65
C LYS A 507 -1.15 -62.61 -3.06
N LYS A 508 -0.48 -61.91 -4.02
CA LYS A 508 -0.41 -62.40 -5.40
C LYS A 508 0.40 -63.70 -5.49
N GLY A 509 1.56 -63.80 -4.81
CA GLY A 509 2.37 -65.01 -4.77
C GLY A 509 1.71 -66.18 -4.06
N GLN A 510 0.74 -65.93 -3.14
CA GLN A 510 -0.05 -66.98 -2.50
C GLN A 510 -1.23 -67.47 -3.36
N ASN A 511 -1.74 -66.67 -4.26
CA ASN A 511 -2.87 -67.00 -5.14
C ASN A 511 -2.44 -67.68 -6.47
N GLU A 512 -1.14 -67.70 -6.78
CA GLU A 512 -0.58 -68.34 -7.97
C GLU A 512 0.00 -69.76 -7.63
N ASN A 513 -0.17 -70.27 -6.38
CA ASN A 513 0.04 -71.63 -5.93
C ASN A 513 -1.32 -72.29 -5.63
#